data_345dd976a042e6df020bf440cb0d6ba9
#
_entry.id   345dd976a042e6df020bf440cb0d6ba9
#
_cell.length_a   1.000
_cell.length_b   1.000
_cell.length_c   1.000
_cell.angle_alpha   90.00
_cell.angle_beta   90.00
_cell.angle_gamma   90.00
#
_symmetry.space_group_name_H-M   'P 1'
#
loop_
_entity.id
_entity.type
_entity.pdbx_description
1 polymer ?
#
loop_
_entity_poly.entity_id
_entity_poly.type
_entity_poly.pdbx_seq_one_letter_code
_entity_poly.pdbx_strand_id
1 'polypeptide(L)'
;YFSLHGRGDPARALMTHAKVPFENIEFGFDKWPEHKPNMPNQQVPCLELKDGTKMGQSIALTRYLGAKHGYYPSADALAAFHIDQLIDRYQDVGTTIYKPQFMKEQADKDAAIKTLAEETIPKFLDEINDKCKDGWLVGDKISLADFFVGGLYTNYLANEHITYGKDEWKSLLDKYPNFKGYGERYAAENAAYLASRGKHAI
;
A
#
# COMPACT_ATOMS: atom_id res chain seq x y z
N TYR A 1 7.22 -12.64 1.81
CA TYR A 1 6.18 -11.96 2.59
C TYR A 1 5.05 -12.92 2.89
N PHE A 2 4.11 -12.54 3.76
CA PHE A 2 2.89 -13.30 4.00
C PHE A 2 2.00 -13.31 2.75
N SER A 3 1.15 -14.34 2.61
CA SER A 3 0.13 -14.46 1.56
C SER A 3 -0.99 -13.45 1.77
N LEU A 4 -0.64 -12.15 1.60
CA LEU A 4 -1.54 -11.01 1.69
C LEU A 4 -0.94 -9.79 0.96
N HIS A 5 -1.76 -8.76 0.70
CA HIS A 5 -1.28 -7.53 0.07
C HIS A 5 -0.36 -6.76 1.01
N GLY A 6 -0.91 -6.17 2.05
CA GLY A 6 -0.21 -5.55 3.17
C GLY A 6 0.98 -4.68 2.80
N ARG A 7 1.98 -4.67 3.68
CA ARG A 7 3.18 -3.82 3.52
C ARG A 7 4.15 -4.26 2.40
N GLY A 8 3.96 -5.45 1.82
CA GLY A 8 4.74 -5.93 0.68
C GLY A 8 4.22 -5.43 -0.67
N ASP A 9 2.96 -5.02 -0.71
CA ASP A 9 2.25 -4.69 -1.94
C ASP A 9 2.88 -3.52 -2.73
N PRO A 10 3.25 -2.37 -2.12
CA PRO A 10 3.84 -1.27 -2.86
C PRO A 10 5.12 -1.66 -3.62
N ALA A 11 5.96 -2.51 -3.03
CA ALA A 11 7.19 -2.98 -3.67
C ALA A 11 6.90 -3.91 -4.86
N ARG A 12 5.93 -4.83 -4.72
CA ARG A 12 5.52 -5.74 -5.79
C ARG A 12 4.91 -4.98 -6.97
N ALA A 13 4.01 -4.04 -6.67
CA ALA A 13 3.37 -3.18 -7.67
C ALA A 13 4.43 -2.37 -8.44
N LEU A 14 5.35 -1.71 -7.72
CA LEU A 14 6.43 -0.94 -8.32
C LEU A 14 7.32 -1.80 -9.21
N MET A 15 7.78 -2.97 -8.73
CA MET A 15 8.62 -3.84 -9.53
C MET A 15 7.93 -4.34 -10.81
N THR A 16 6.65 -4.68 -10.72
CA THR A 16 5.86 -5.09 -11.89
C THR A 16 5.71 -3.94 -12.88
N HIS A 17 5.35 -2.75 -12.40
CA HIS A 17 5.22 -1.55 -13.23
C HIS A 17 6.55 -1.18 -13.90
N ALA A 18 7.66 -1.29 -13.17
CA ALA A 18 9.01 -1.08 -13.69
C ALA A 18 9.52 -2.22 -14.60
N LYS A 19 8.72 -3.26 -14.80
CA LYS A 19 9.10 -4.48 -15.56
C LYS A 19 10.38 -5.14 -15.04
N VAL A 20 10.60 -5.07 -13.73
CA VAL A 20 11.71 -5.74 -13.05
C VAL A 20 11.29 -7.17 -12.78
N PRO A 21 12.01 -8.19 -13.30
CA PRO A 21 11.71 -9.57 -12.97
C PRO A 21 12.05 -9.86 -11.50
N PHE A 22 11.12 -10.48 -10.79
CA PHE A 22 11.31 -10.93 -9.41
C PHE A 22 10.52 -12.21 -9.14
N GLU A 23 10.95 -12.97 -8.16
CA GLU A 23 10.21 -14.10 -7.61
C GLU A 23 9.44 -13.61 -6.38
N ASN A 24 8.12 -13.83 -6.37
CA ASN A 24 7.27 -13.49 -5.23
C ASN A 24 7.11 -14.72 -4.33
N ILE A 25 7.88 -14.76 -3.22
CA ILE A 25 7.82 -15.84 -2.24
C ILE A 25 6.79 -15.47 -1.18
N GLU A 26 5.70 -16.21 -1.15
CA GLU A 26 4.61 -16.05 -0.18
C GLU A 26 4.50 -17.26 0.73
N PHE A 27 4.13 -17.02 2.00
CA PHE A 27 3.91 -18.07 2.99
C PHE A 27 2.82 -17.69 3.99
N GLY A 28 2.18 -18.70 4.57
CA GLY A 28 1.19 -18.54 5.62
C GLY A 28 1.79 -18.15 6.97
N PHE A 29 0.95 -17.65 7.88
CA PHE A 29 1.38 -17.28 9.25
C PHE A 29 1.92 -18.47 10.03
N ASP A 30 1.46 -19.69 9.76
CA ASP A 30 1.95 -20.95 10.34
C ASP A 30 3.43 -21.20 10.03
N LYS A 31 3.92 -20.75 8.89
CA LYS A 31 5.32 -20.87 8.46
C LYS A 31 6.24 -19.76 8.99
N TRP A 32 5.66 -18.75 9.61
CA TRP A 32 6.44 -17.60 10.10
C TRP A 32 7.59 -17.99 11.07
N PRO A 33 7.41 -18.90 12.04
CA PRO A 33 8.51 -19.30 12.92
C PRO A 33 9.74 -19.87 12.19
N GLU A 34 9.52 -20.54 11.05
CA GLU A 34 10.59 -21.11 10.23
C GLU A 34 11.37 -20.01 9.46
N HIS A 35 10.66 -18.99 8.98
CA HIS A 35 11.25 -17.89 8.20
C HIS A 35 11.88 -16.80 9.06
N LYS A 36 11.29 -16.50 10.22
CA LYS A 36 11.61 -15.36 11.07
C LYS A 36 13.10 -15.21 11.41
N PRO A 37 13.86 -16.27 11.79
CA PRO A 37 15.27 -16.13 12.14
C PRO A 37 16.16 -15.65 10.99
N ASN A 38 15.72 -15.88 9.74
CA ASN A 38 16.48 -15.55 8.52
C ASN A 38 16.10 -14.20 7.91
N MET A 39 15.16 -13.47 8.53
CA MET A 39 14.68 -12.17 8.03
C MET A 39 15.37 -11.01 8.72
N PRO A 40 15.67 -9.91 7.99
CA PRO A 40 16.21 -8.68 8.60
C PRO A 40 15.29 -8.19 9.72
N ASN A 41 15.87 -7.89 10.88
CA ASN A 41 15.14 -7.47 12.08
C ASN A 41 14.00 -8.42 12.50
N GLN A 42 14.03 -9.69 12.05
CA GLN A 42 12.97 -10.67 12.27
C GLN A 42 11.60 -10.15 11.82
N GLN A 43 11.55 -9.44 10.72
CA GLN A 43 10.34 -8.82 10.15
C GLN A 43 10.27 -9.03 8.63
N VAL A 44 9.06 -8.92 8.08
CA VAL A 44 8.78 -8.87 6.64
C VAL A 44 7.97 -7.60 6.30
N PRO A 45 8.05 -7.11 5.07
CA PRO A 45 8.64 -7.69 3.87
C PRO A 45 10.16 -7.75 3.91
N CYS A 46 10.71 -8.70 3.17
CA CYS A 46 12.13 -8.82 2.88
C CYS A 46 12.33 -8.87 1.36
N LEU A 47 13.22 -8.03 0.85
CA LEU A 47 13.72 -8.10 -0.51
C LEU A 47 15.11 -8.72 -0.48
N GLU A 48 15.31 -9.82 -1.18
CA GLU A 48 16.60 -10.45 -1.35
C GLU A 48 17.15 -10.15 -2.74
N LEU A 49 18.36 -9.60 -2.80
CA LEU A 49 19.06 -9.31 -4.04
C LEU A 49 19.79 -10.56 -4.56
N LYS A 50 20.20 -10.53 -5.82
CA LYS A 50 20.91 -11.68 -6.47
C LYS A 50 22.21 -12.08 -5.78
N ASP A 51 22.84 -11.17 -5.06
CA ASP A 51 24.06 -11.42 -4.28
C ASP A 51 23.80 -11.97 -2.87
N GLY A 52 22.52 -12.21 -2.54
CA GLY A 52 22.08 -12.68 -1.22
C GLY A 52 21.86 -11.57 -0.19
N THR A 53 22.07 -10.29 -0.55
CA THR A 53 21.79 -9.16 0.35
C THR A 53 20.31 -9.09 0.66
N LYS A 54 19.97 -9.11 1.96
CA LYS A 54 18.57 -9.00 2.44
C LYS A 54 18.26 -7.62 2.97
N MET A 55 17.22 -7.02 2.44
CA MET A 55 16.75 -5.68 2.79
C MET A 55 15.37 -5.78 3.45
N GLY A 56 15.25 -5.21 4.64
CA GLY A 56 13.99 -5.10 5.38
C GLY A 56 13.45 -3.66 5.37
N GLN A 57 12.38 -3.43 6.17
CA GLN A 57 11.67 -2.15 6.29
C GLN A 57 10.97 -1.71 5.00
N SER A 58 9.66 -1.94 4.95
CA SER A 58 8.84 -1.77 3.74
C SER A 58 9.04 -0.44 3.02
N ILE A 59 9.05 0.67 3.76
CA ILE A 59 9.24 2.01 3.16
C ILE A 59 10.66 2.15 2.60
N ALA A 60 11.68 1.77 3.38
CA ALA A 60 13.08 1.92 2.97
C ALA A 60 13.41 1.09 1.73
N LEU A 61 12.98 -0.19 1.69
CA LEU A 61 13.20 -1.04 0.53
C LEU A 61 12.42 -0.57 -0.70
N THR A 62 11.19 -0.07 -0.53
CA THR A 62 10.41 0.46 -1.65
C THR A 62 10.99 1.80 -2.14
N ARG A 63 11.52 2.64 -1.24
CA ARG A 63 12.24 3.86 -1.62
C ARG A 63 13.53 3.55 -2.40
N TYR A 64 14.29 2.53 -1.97
CA TYR A 64 15.44 2.05 -2.73
C TYR A 64 15.04 1.64 -4.15
N LEU A 65 13.97 0.85 -4.30
CA LEU A 65 13.44 0.46 -5.60
C LEU A 65 12.98 1.68 -6.41
N GLY A 66 12.27 2.61 -5.77
CA GLY A 66 11.81 3.85 -6.38
C GLY A 66 12.96 4.71 -6.92
N ALA A 67 14.01 4.91 -6.14
CA ALA A 67 15.22 5.63 -6.55
C ALA A 67 15.94 4.93 -7.72
N LYS A 68 16.04 3.61 -7.64
CA LYS A 68 16.71 2.80 -8.66
C LYS A 68 15.98 2.78 -10.00
N HIS A 69 14.65 2.86 -9.99
CA HIS A 69 13.83 2.68 -11.19
C HIS A 69 13.07 3.95 -11.63
N GLY A 70 13.43 5.12 -11.06
CA GLY A 70 12.93 6.41 -11.53
C GLY A 70 11.58 6.87 -10.98
N TYR A 71 11.10 6.25 -9.88
CA TYR A 71 9.85 6.63 -9.18
C TYR A 71 10.09 7.52 -7.95
N TYR A 72 11.35 7.82 -7.63
CA TYR A 72 11.75 8.68 -6.52
C TYR A 72 12.87 9.62 -6.98
N PRO A 73 12.65 10.94 -6.94
CA PRO A 73 13.56 11.93 -7.51
C PRO A 73 14.69 12.28 -6.52
N SER A 74 15.68 11.40 -6.37
CA SER A 74 16.78 11.55 -5.40
C SER A 74 17.61 12.82 -5.57
N ALA A 75 17.61 13.45 -6.76
CA ALA A 75 18.32 14.70 -7.04
C ALA A 75 17.47 15.96 -6.78
N ASP A 76 16.15 15.83 -6.61
CA ASP A 76 15.23 16.91 -6.30
C ASP A 76 14.70 16.73 -4.86
N ALA A 77 15.34 17.41 -3.92
CA ALA A 77 15.02 17.28 -2.50
C ALA A 77 13.59 17.74 -2.16
N LEU A 78 13.03 18.72 -2.90
CA LEU A 78 11.67 19.18 -2.63
C LEU A 78 10.63 18.18 -3.13
N ALA A 79 10.79 17.63 -4.33
CA ALA A 79 9.92 16.58 -4.83
C ALA A 79 10.05 15.30 -3.98
N ALA A 80 11.26 14.93 -3.56
CA ALA A 80 11.49 13.84 -2.62
C ALA A 80 10.77 14.05 -1.29
N PHE A 81 10.83 15.26 -0.71
CA PHE A 81 10.11 15.61 0.51
C PHE A 81 8.60 15.46 0.36
N HIS A 82 8.00 15.91 -0.74
CA HIS A 82 6.57 15.75 -0.96
C HIS A 82 6.13 14.29 -1.08
N ILE A 83 6.95 13.45 -1.71
CA ILE A 83 6.71 12.00 -1.77
C ILE A 83 6.78 11.39 -0.38
N ASP A 84 7.84 11.68 0.38
CA ASP A 84 8.02 11.13 1.73
C ASP A 84 6.92 11.61 2.68
N GLN A 85 6.53 12.88 2.63
CA GLN A 85 5.42 13.43 3.40
C GLN A 85 4.12 12.66 3.17
N LEU A 86 3.79 12.35 1.91
CA LEU A 86 2.59 11.58 1.59
C LEU A 86 2.67 10.15 2.09
N ILE A 87 3.86 9.51 2.01
CA ILE A 87 4.06 8.14 2.51
C ILE A 87 3.93 8.12 4.03
N ASP A 88 4.54 9.07 4.75
CA ASP A 88 4.46 9.16 6.20
C ASP A 88 3.03 9.43 6.67
N ARG A 89 2.30 10.33 6.00
CA ARG A 89 0.88 10.57 6.27
C ARG A 89 0.01 9.33 5.98
N TYR A 90 0.28 8.62 4.90
CA TYR A 90 -0.38 7.34 4.61
C TYR A 90 -0.15 6.32 5.72
N GLN A 91 1.01 6.32 6.41
CA GLN A 91 1.26 5.36 7.50
C GLN A 91 0.26 5.48 8.65
N ASP A 92 -0.29 6.65 8.91
CA ASP A 92 -1.33 6.84 9.93
C ASP A 92 -2.57 5.98 9.62
N VAL A 93 -2.93 5.86 8.34
CA VAL A 93 -3.99 4.97 7.86
C VAL A 93 -3.47 3.53 7.74
N GLY A 94 -2.36 3.35 7.04
CA GLY A 94 -1.80 2.04 6.67
C GLY A 94 -1.41 1.15 7.85
N THR A 95 -1.15 1.74 9.04
CA THR A 95 -0.87 0.97 10.27
C THR A 95 -2.12 0.57 11.05
N THR A 96 -3.28 1.07 10.68
CA THR A 96 -4.54 0.87 11.40
C THR A 96 -5.60 0.15 10.58
N ILE A 97 -5.66 0.40 9.27
CA ILE A 97 -6.74 -0.07 8.41
C ILE A 97 -6.89 -1.60 8.37
N TYR A 98 -5.79 -2.35 8.51
CA TYR A 98 -5.82 -3.82 8.50
C TYR A 98 -6.21 -4.44 9.85
N LYS A 99 -6.19 -3.68 10.95
CA LYS A 99 -6.39 -4.22 12.31
C LYS A 99 -7.73 -4.92 12.50
N PRO A 100 -8.86 -4.43 11.96
CA PRO A 100 -10.15 -5.11 12.10
C PRO A 100 -10.15 -6.56 11.62
N GLN A 101 -9.30 -6.92 10.63
CA GLN A 101 -9.14 -8.29 10.14
C GLN A 101 -8.75 -9.28 11.23
N PHE A 102 -7.99 -8.84 12.24
CA PHE A 102 -7.40 -9.68 13.28
C PHE A 102 -8.09 -9.53 14.63
N MET A 103 -9.11 -8.69 14.75
CA MET A 103 -9.89 -8.52 15.98
C MET A 103 -10.85 -9.69 16.17
N LYS A 104 -10.95 -10.19 17.40
CA LYS A 104 -11.81 -11.33 17.75
C LYS A 104 -13.22 -10.89 18.10
N GLU A 105 -13.34 -9.86 18.92
CA GLU A 105 -14.63 -9.34 19.39
C GLU A 105 -15.28 -8.47 18.33
N GLN A 106 -16.53 -8.77 17.98
CA GLN A 106 -17.24 -8.03 16.92
C GLN A 106 -17.44 -6.55 17.29
N ALA A 107 -17.73 -6.26 18.56
CA ALA A 107 -17.90 -4.88 19.02
C ALA A 107 -16.61 -4.03 18.84
N ASP A 108 -15.43 -4.60 19.12
CA ASP A 108 -14.16 -3.91 18.92
C ASP A 108 -13.87 -3.68 17.43
N LYS A 109 -14.22 -4.68 16.62
CA LYS A 109 -14.10 -4.61 15.16
C LYS A 109 -14.96 -3.50 14.59
N ASP A 110 -16.24 -3.43 14.98
CA ASP A 110 -17.18 -2.41 14.52
C ASP A 110 -16.75 -1.01 14.96
N ALA A 111 -16.29 -0.86 16.20
CA ALA A 111 -15.75 0.41 16.70
C ALA A 111 -14.51 0.86 15.93
N ALA A 112 -13.60 -0.06 15.61
CA ALA A 112 -12.41 0.23 14.82
C ALA A 112 -12.76 0.62 13.38
N ILE A 113 -13.69 -0.08 12.73
CA ILE A 113 -14.19 0.26 11.39
C ILE A 113 -14.82 1.66 11.39
N LYS A 114 -15.67 1.95 12.38
CA LYS A 114 -16.29 3.26 12.53
C LYS A 114 -15.24 4.38 12.64
N THR A 115 -14.25 4.23 13.53
CA THR A 115 -13.16 5.21 13.68
C THR A 115 -12.38 5.40 12.39
N LEU A 116 -12.10 4.33 11.67
CA LEU A 116 -11.43 4.39 10.37
C LEU A 116 -12.26 5.17 9.35
N ALA A 117 -13.56 4.88 9.25
CA ALA A 117 -14.45 5.46 8.25
C ALA A 117 -14.87 6.91 8.54
N GLU A 118 -15.01 7.27 9.82
CA GLU A 118 -15.51 8.60 10.21
C GLU A 118 -14.39 9.60 10.54
N GLU A 119 -13.18 9.11 10.90
CA GLU A 119 -12.10 9.98 11.38
C GLU A 119 -10.78 9.79 10.62
N THR A 120 -10.21 8.57 10.67
CA THR A 120 -8.82 8.34 10.23
C THR A 120 -8.64 8.51 8.74
N ILE A 121 -9.47 7.82 7.94
CA ILE A 121 -9.40 7.88 6.48
C ILE A 121 -9.86 9.25 5.96
N PRO A 122 -10.98 9.84 6.43
CA PRO A 122 -11.40 11.18 6.03
C PRO A 122 -10.31 12.24 6.24
N LYS A 123 -9.64 12.28 7.41
CA LYS A 123 -8.54 13.22 7.66
C LYS A 123 -7.45 13.15 6.60
N PHE A 124 -7.10 11.94 6.18
CA PHE A 124 -6.09 11.74 5.14
C PHE A 124 -6.63 12.13 3.77
N LEU A 125 -7.85 11.72 3.42
CA LEU A 125 -8.45 12.04 2.12
C LEU A 125 -8.70 13.54 1.94
N ASP A 126 -9.10 14.26 2.98
CA ASP A 126 -9.27 15.73 2.95
C ASP A 126 -7.95 16.44 2.58
N GLU A 127 -6.81 15.95 3.08
CA GLU A 127 -5.49 16.52 2.78
C GLU A 127 -5.03 16.31 1.33
N ILE A 128 -5.46 15.20 0.71
CA ILE A 128 -4.99 14.81 -0.64
C ILE A 128 -6.05 14.99 -1.73
N ASN A 129 -7.32 15.25 -1.38
CA ASN A 129 -8.45 15.23 -2.32
C ASN A 129 -8.23 16.11 -3.55
N ASP A 130 -7.69 17.33 -3.37
CA ASP A 130 -7.42 18.22 -4.49
C ASP A 130 -6.26 17.72 -5.38
N LYS A 131 -5.29 17.04 -4.81
CA LYS A 131 -4.18 16.41 -5.56
C LYS A 131 -4.65 15.22 -6.41
N CYS A 132 -5.78 14.62 -6.04
CA CYS A 132 -6.35 13.46 -6.73
C CYS A 132 -7.12 13.82 -8.02
N LYS A 133 -7.42 15.10 -8.28
CA LYS A 133 -8.24 15.54 -9.43
C LYS A 133 -7.60 15.15 -10.75
N ASP A 134 -6.36 15.56 -10.95
CA ASP A 134 -5.69 15.48 -12.25
C ASP A 134 -4.29 14.87 -12.10
N GLY A 135 -4.08 13.71 -12.67
CA GLY A 135 -2.75 13.08 -12.72
C GLY A 135 -2.35 12.33 -11.44
N TRP A 136 -1.09 12.45 -11.06
CA TRP A 136 -0.45 11.73 -9.96
C TRP A 136 -0.23 12.66 -8.77
N LEU A 137 0.02 12.09 -7.59
CA LEU A 137 0.09 12.85 -6.34
C LEU A 137 1.29 13.82 -6.28
N VAL A 138 2.39 13.48 -6.96
CA VAL A 138 3.57 14.34 -7.05
C VAL A 138 4.12 14.32 -8.49
N GLY A 139 4.08 15.46 -9.16
CA GLY A 139 4.54 15.59 -10.54
C GLY A 139 3.55 15.04 -11.57
N ASP A 140 4.06 14.84 -12.78
CA ASP A 140 3.28 14.47 -13.98
C ASP A 140 3.26 12.95 -14.28
N LYS A 141 4.00 12.17 -13.49
CA LYS A 141 4.14 10.72 -13.64
C LYS A 141 3.91 10.00 -12.33
N ILE A 142 3.51 8.72 -12.42
CA ILE A 142 3.41 7.86 -11.24
C ILE A 142 4.71 7.89 -10.43
N SER A 143 4.60 8.15 -9.14
CA SER A 143 5.70 8.26 -8.19
C SER A 143 5.64 7.20 -7.11
N LEU A 144 6.66 7.13 -6.27
CA LEU A 144 6.68 6.23 -5.13
C LEU A 144 5.47 6.42 -4.20
N ALA A 145 4.99 7.66 -4.01
CA ALA A 145 3.81 7.95 -3.19
C ALA A 145 2.55 7.24 -3.70
N ASP A 146 2.40 7.16 -5.04
CA ASP A 146 1.22 6.56 -5.65
C ASP A 146 1.13 5.05 -5.40
N PHE A 147 2.26 4.33 -5.28
CA PHE A 147 2.23 2.91 -4.94
C PHE A 147 1.75 2.64 -3.51
N PHE A 148 1.97 3.58 -2.58
CA PHE A 148 1.43 3.49 -1.23
C PHE A 148 -0.03 3.93 -1.16
N VAL A 149 -0.35 5.12 -1.67
CA VAL A 149 -1.69 5.72 -1.58
C VAL A 149 -2.68 5.03 -2.50
N GLY A 150 -2.27 4.64 -3.71
CA GLY A 150 -3.10 3.83 -4.61
C GLY A 150 -3.41 2.45 -4.05
N GLY A 151 -2.49 1.91 -3.22
CA GLY A 151 -2.74 0.69 -2.44
C GLY A 151 -3.88 0.82 -1.43
N LEU A 152 -4.17 2.01 -0.89
CA LEU A 152 -5.36 2.24 -0.05
C LEU A 152 -6.64 1.93 -0.82
N TYR A 153 -6.72 2.36 -2.07
CA TYR A 153 -7.86 2.07 -2.94
C TYR A 153 -7.95 0.59 -3.29
N THR A 154 -6.89 0.02 -3.88
CA THR A 154 -6.94 -1.34 -4.45
C THR A 154 -6.88 -2.48 -3.42
N ASN A 155 -6.30 -2.26 -2.23
CA ASN A 155 -6.15 -3.30 -1.21
C ASN A 155 -7.26 -3.25 -0.17
N TYR A 156 -7.94 -2.09 -0.01
CA TYR A 156 -8.93 -1.90 1.04
C TYR A 156 -10.25 -1.35 0.49
N LEU A 157 -10.30 -0.08 0.03
CA LEU A 157 -11.58 0.60 -0.18
C LEU A 157 -12.37 0.06 -1.38
N ALA A 158 -11.70 -0.42 -2.42
CA ALA A 158 -12.30 -1.05 -3.60
C ALA A 158 -12.00 -2.55 -3.70
N ASN A 159 -11.45 -3.16 -2.65
CA ASN A 159 -11.12 -4.59 -2.66
C ASN A 159 -12.39 -5.43 -2.45
N GLU A 160 -12.83 -6.14 -3.49
CA GLU A 160 -14.01 -7.02 -3.44
C GLU A 160 -13.86 -8.18 -2.45
N HIS A 161 -12.61 -8.58 -2.13
CA HIS A 161 -12.29 -9.70 -1.23
C HIS A 161 -12.18 -9.28 0.25
N ILE A 162 -12.26 -7.97 0.54
CA ILE A 162 -12.22 -7.50 1.93
C ILE A 162 -13.41 -8.07 2.73
N THR A 163 -13.16 -8.44 3.99
CA THR A 163 -14.16 -9.12 4.85
C THR A 163 -14.76 -8.21 5.91
N TYR A 164 -14.43 -6.92 5.90
CA TYR A 164 -14.91 -5.93 6.86
C TYR A 164 -15.07 -4.55 6.21
N GLY A 165 -15.96 -3.74 6.74
CA GLY A 165 -16.11 -2.33 6.37
C GLY A 165 -16.59 -2.07 4.94
N LYS A 166 -17.19 -3.03 4.24
CA LYS A 166 -17.54 -2.89 2.82
C LYS A 166 -18.46 -1.72 2.54
N ASP A 167 -19.49 -1.52 3.36
CA ASP A 167 -20.46 -0.45 3.19
C ASP A 167 -19.85 0.91 3.54
N GLU A 168 -19.03 0.95 4.59
CA GLU A 168 -18.28 2.12 5.01
C GLU A 168 -17.27 2.56 3.94
N TRP A 169 -16.52 1.60 3.36
CA TRP A 169 -15.56 1.89 2.29
C TRP A 169 -16.25 2.40 1.03
N LYS A 170 -17.37 1.82 0.65
CA LYS A 170 -18.18 2.29 -0.46
C LYS A 170 -18.69 3.72 -0.21
N SER A 171 -19.23 3.98 0.98
CA SER A 171 -19.69 5.31 1.37
C SER A 171 -18.57 6.35 1.32
N LEU A 172 -17.36 5.99 1.76
CA LEU A 172 -16.18 6.85 1.63
C LEU A 172 -15.84 7.16 0.17
N LEU A 173 -15.82 6.16 -0.69
CA LEU A 173 -15.53 6.38 -2.12
C LEU A 173 -16.57 7.26 -2.79
N ASP A 174 -17.84 7.15 -2.40
CA ASP A 174 -18.91 8.01 -2.92
C ASP A 174 -18.76 9.47 -2.40
N LYS A 175 -18.26 9.66 -1.18
CA LYS A 175 -17.98 10.97 -0.57
C LYS A 175 -16.73 11.64 -1.18
N TYR A 176 -15.74 10.86 -1.64
CA TYR A 176 -14.48 11.35 -2.18
C TYR A 176 -14.30 10.97 -3.66
N PRO A 177 -15.09 11.55 -4.58
CA PRO A 177 -15.06 11.16 -6.00
C PRO A 177 -13.73 11.43 -6.69
N ASN A 178 -12.96 12.45 -6.26
CA ASN A 178 -11.61 12.68 -6.81
C ASN A 178 -10.65 11.56 -6.43
N PHE A 179 -10.66 11.12 -5.16
CA PHE A 179 -9.87 9.99 -4.72
C PHE A 179 -10.29 8.69 -5.41
N LYS A 180 -11.59 8.47 -5.62
CA LYS A 180 -12.11 7.32 -6.37
C LYS A 180 -11.56 7.32 -7.79
N GLY A 181 -11.68 8.44 -8.52
CA GLY A 181 -11.14 8.56 -9.88
C GLY A 181 -9.62 8.39 -9.95
N TYR A 182 -8.89 8.89 -8.94
CA TYR A 182 -7.46 8.63 -8.79
C TYR A 182 -7.18 7.12 -8.59
N GLY A 183 -7.92 6.46 -7.71
CA GLY A 183 -7.78 5.02 -7.46
C GLY A 183 -8.08 4.17 -8.69
N GLU A 184 -9.09 4.52 -9.47
CA GLU A 184 -9.41 3.88 -10.74
C GLU A 184 -8.29 4.06 -11.77
N ARG A 185 -7.70 5.26 -11.86
CA ARG A 185 -6.53 5.54 -12.71
C ARG A 185 -5.31 4.73 -12.25
N TYR A 186 -5.03 4.69 -10.95
CA TYR A 186 -3.95 3.87 -10.39
C TYR A 186 -4.16 2.37 -10.71
N ALA A 187 -5.39 1.88 -10.56
CA ALA A 187 -5.72 0.49 -10.88
C ALA A 187 -5.52 0.18 -12.36
N ALA A 188 -5.91 1.07 -13.26
CA ALA A 188 -5.70 0.91 -14.70
C ALA A 188 -4.21 0.88 -15.06
N GLU A 189 -3.40 1.77 -14.50
CA GLU A 189 -1.95 1.83 -14.71
C GLU A 189 -1.24 0.57 -14.19
N ASN A 190 -1.74 -0.04 -13.11
CA ASN A 190 -1.21 -1.25 -12.51
C ASN A 190 -1.99 -2.51 -12.86
N ALA A 191 -2.78 -2.51 -13.93
CA ALA A 191 -3.68 -3.62 -14.30
C ALA A 191 -2.96 -4.97 -14.42
N ALA A 192 -1.74 -4.99 -14.97
CA ALA A 192 -0.93 -6.20 -15.10
C ALA A 192 -0.58 -6.80 -13.73
N TYR A 193 -0.20 -5.96 -12.76
CA TYR A 193 0.05 -6.38 -11.38
C TYR A 193 -1.22 -6.89 -10.72
N LEU A 194 -2.30 -6.13 -10.79
CA LEU A 194 -3.58 -6.50 -10.16
C LEU A 194 -4.15 -7.81 -10.70
N ALA A 195 -3.96 -8.09 -11.98
CA ALA A 195 -4.37 -9.36 -12.60
C ALA A 195 -3.51 -10.55 -12.18
N SER A 196 -2.23 -10.33 -11.84
CA SER A 196 -1.29 -11.40 -11.49
C SER A 196 -1.19 -11.71 -9.99
N ARG A 197 -1.58 -10.76 -9.12
CA ARG A 197 -1.50 -10.94 -7.67
C ARG A 197 -2.60 -11.84 -7.13
N GLY A 198 -2.36 -12.46 -5.97
CA GLY A 198 -3.36 -13.26 -5.25
C GLY A 198 -4.62 -12.45 -4.87
N LYS A 199 -5.71 -13.16 -4.64
CA LYS A 199 -6.98 -12.59 -4.17
C LYS A 199 -7.03 -12.66 -2.65
N HIS A 200 -6.55 -11.61 -1.99
CA HIS A 200 -6.47 -11.54 -0.53
C HIS A 200 -7.45 -10.52 0.03
N ALA A 201 -7.89 -10.72 1.29
CA ALA A 201 -8.77 -9.79 1.99
C ALA A 201 -8.08 -8.48 2.39
N ILE A 202 -6.76 -8.48 2.55
CA ILE A 202 -5.91 -7.33 2.87
C ILE A 202 -4.54 -7.46 2.22
#